data_32cb47c83a74d4cf3259a2578ee19278
#
_entry.id   32cb47c83a74d4cf3259a2578ee19278
#
_cell.length_a   1.000
_cell.length_b   1.000
_cell.length_c   1.000
_cell.angle_alpha   90.00
_cell.angle_beta   90.00
_cell.angle_gamma   90.00
#
_symmetry.space_group_name_H-M   'P 1'
#
loop_
_entity.id
_entity.type
_entity.pdbx_description
1 polymer ?
#
loop_
_entity_poly.entity_id
_entity_poly.type
_entity_poly.pdbx_seq_one_letter_code
_entity_poly.pdbx_strand_id
1 'polypeptide(L)'
;MKFYDCKTAPSPRRVRIFIAEKNIDVETIDIDLRNGEQLSPEFKKINPNCTVPVLSFDNGDTLTSTAGIRSYLEAKYPDIPLMGRTDDEKGKIADLQWRIEMEGLMAMSE
;
A
#
# COMPACT_ATOMS: atom_id res chain seq x y z
N MET A 1 9.21 7.76 -8.05
CA MET A 1 8.28 7.06 -7.16
C MET A 1 8.86 5.70 -6.82
N LYS A 2 8.89 5.35 -5.55
CA LYS A 2 9.41 4.06 -5.07
C LYS A 2 8.40 3.42 -4.15
N PHE A 3 8.22 2.10 -4.30
CA PHE A 3 7.33 1.31 -3.47
C PHE A 3 8.14 0.41 -2.55
N TYR A 4 7.96 0.56 -1.24
CA TYR A 4 8.62 -0.27 -0.23
C TYR A 4 7.67 -1.41 0.16
N ASP A 5 8.11 -2.64 -0.11
CA ASP A 5 7.35 -3.87 0.00
C ASP A 5 8.00 -4.81 1.02
N CYS A 6 7.25 -5.82 1.44
CA CYS A 6 7.79 -7.02 2.07
C CYS A 6 7.02 -8.21 1.52
N LYS A 7 7.70 -9.11 0.82
CA LYS A 7 7.06 -10.20 0.08
C LYS A 7 6.22 -11.12 0.96
N THR A 8 6.55 -11.21 2.25
CA THR A 8 5.88 -12.10 3.19
C THR A 8 4.82 -11.42 4.04
N ALA A 9 4.67 -10.09 3.95
CA ALA A 9 3.73 -9.34 4.77
C ALA A 9 2.39 -9.14 4.04
N PRO A 10 1.25 -9.20 4.77
CA PRO A 10 -0.07 -9.09 4.14
C PRO A 10 -0.43 -7.67 3.68
N SER A 11 -0.04 -6.64 4.41
CA SER A 11 -0.41 -5.26 4.08
C SER A 11 0.20 -4.78 2.76
N PRO A 12 1.51 -4.91 2.54
CA PRO A 12 2.09 -4.49 1.25
C PRO A 12 1.66 -5.40 0.10
N ARG A 13 1.28 -6.66 0.36
CA ARG A 13 0.78 -7.57 -0.68
C ARG A 13 -0.44 -7.00 -1.39
N ARG A 14 -1.35 -6.38 -0.65
CA ARG A 14 -2.56 -5.79 -1.26
C ARG A 14 -2.20 -4.67 -2.22
N VAL A 15 -1.24 -3.85 -1.87
CA VAL A 15 -0.74 -2.79 -2.75
C VAL A 15 -0.01 -3.38 -3.95
N ARG A 16 0.80 -4.42 -3.74
CA ARG A 16 1.54 -5.09 -4.82
C ARG A 16 0.58 -5.68 -5.86
N ILE A 17 -0.50 -6.30 -5.42
CA ILE A 17 -1.53 -6.84 -6.32
C ILE A 17 -2.20 -5.71 -7.10
N PHE A 18 -2.52 -4.60 -6.43
CA PHE A 18 -3.13 -3.43 -7.05
C PHE A 18 -2.22 -2.85 -8.14
N ILE A 19 -0.94 -2.73 -7.85
CA ILE A 19 0.06 -2.26 -8.81
C ILE A 19 0.13 -3.19 -10.03
N ALA A 20 0.15 -4.50 -9.79
CA ALA A 20 0.21 -5.50 -10.86
C ALA A 20 -1.04 -5.45 -11.75
N GLU A 21 -2.22 -5.36 -11.15
CA GLU A 21 -3.48 -5.32 -11.90
C GLU A 21 -3.61 -4.05 -12.76
N LYS A 22 -3.02 -2.95 -12.31
CA LYS A 22 -3.02 -1.69 -13.08
C LYS A 22 -1.85 -1.59 -14.06
N ASN A 23 -0.95 -2.56 -14.10
CA ASN A 23 0.25 -2.54 -14.93
C ASN A 23 1.11 -1.30 -14.69
N ILE A 24 1.25 -0.90 -13.42
CA ILE A 24 2.05 0.26 -13.06
C ILE A 24 3.52 -0.15 -12.97
N ASP A 25 4.39 0.59 -13.63
CA ASP A 25 5.83 0.40 -13.52
C ASP A 25 6.36 1.30 -12.41
N VAL A 26 6.83 0.68 -11.33
CA VAL A 26 7.37 1.39 -10.16
C VAL A 26 8.55 0.61 -9.60
N GLU A 27 9.61 1.34 -9.21
CA GLU A 27 10.75 0.73 -8.53
C GLU A 27 10.28 0.17 -7.19
N THR A 28 10.50 -1.13 -6.96
CA THR A 28 10.07 -1.80 -5.74
C THR A 28 11.29 -2.21 -4.92
N ILE A 29 11.28 -1.84 -3.65
CA ILE A 29 12.35 -2.13 -2.70
C ILE A 29 11.79 -3.05 -1.62
N ASP A 30 12.36 -4.25 -1.49
CA ASP A 30 11.94 -5.20 -0.47
C ASP A 30 12.61 -4.89 0.86
N ILE A 31 11.81 -4.81 1.93
CA ILE A 31 12.28 -4.56 3.29
C ILE A 31 12.22 -5.87 4.07
N ASP A 32 13.34 -6.24 4.68
CA ASP A 32 13.44 -7.47 5.44
C ASP A 32 12.96 -7.25 6.88
N LEU A 33 11.66 -7.46 7.11
CA LEU A 33 11.05 -7.28 8.42
C LEU A 33 11.58 -8.26 9.46
N ARG A 34 11.95 -9.47 9.05
CA ARG A 34 12.45 -10.49 9.96
C ARG A 34 13.77 -10.10 10.60
N ASN A 35 14.61 -9.41 9.83
CA ASN A 35 15.91 -8.95 10.30
C ASN A 35 15.89 -7.51 10.80
N GLY A 36 14.71 -6.92 10.94
CA GLY A 36 14.57 -5.59 11.51
C GLY A 36 14.98 -4.44 10.62
N GLU A 37 14.98 -4.63 9.29
CA GLU A 37 15.38 -3.59 8.35
C GLU A 37 14.51 -2.34 8.46
N GLN A 38 13.23 -2.50 8.83
CA GLN A 38 12.31 -1.38 9.05
C GLN A 38 12.74 -0.49 10.21
N LEU A 39 13.61 -0.98 11.08
CA LEU A 39 14.13 -0.24 12.23
C LEU A 39 15.46 0.47 11.92
N SER A 40 15.98 0.32 10.70
CA SER A 40 17.24 0.97 10.32
C SER A 40 17.08 2.49 10.31
N PRO A 41 18.16 3.25 10.58
CA PRO A 41 18.11 4.71 10.51
C PRO A 41 17.67 5.22 9.13
N GLU A 42 18.06 4.54 8.07
CA GLU A 42 17.71 4.89 6.70
C GLU A 42 16.22 4.78 6.47
N PHE A 43 15.60 3.69 6.91
CA PHE A 43 14.17 3.49 6.74
C PHE A 43 13.35 4.40 7.65
N LYS A 44 13.82 4.68 8.86
CA LYS A 44 13.14 5.60 9.78
C LYS A 44 13.01 7.01 9.22
N LYS A 45 13.95 7.43 8.36
CA LYS A 45 13.84 8.71 7.66
C LYS A 45 12.72 8.70 6.63
N ILE A 46 12.43 7.54 6.04
CA ILE A 46 11.38 7.37 5.04
C ILE A 46 10.02 7.27 5.74
N ASN A 47 9.94 6.44 6.78
CA ASN A 47 8.73 6.26 7.57
C ASN A 47 9.05 6.10 9.05
N PRO A 48 8.87 7.16 9.85
CA PRO A 48 9.13 7.10 11.30
C PRO A 48 8.34 6.02 12.04
N ASN A 49 7.21 5.58 11.49
CA ASN A 49 6.41 4.51 12.09
C ASN A 49 6.99 3.11 11.83
N CYS A 50 8.04 3.01 11.03
CA CYS A 50 8.75 1.74 10.77
C CYS A 50 7.85 0.63 10.22
N THR A 51 6.93 0.97 9.32
CA THR A 51 5.98 0.01 8.74
C THR A 51 6.05 0.02 7.21
N VAL A 52 5.58 -1.06 6.60
CA VAL A 52 5.34 -1.17 5.16
C VAL A 52 3.85 -1.46 4.96
N PRO A 53 3.24 -1.07 3.84
CA PRO A 53 3.83 -0.49 2.64
C PRO A 53 4.14 1.01 2.78
N VAL A 54 5.04 1.50 1.92
CA VAL A 54 5.29 2.93 1.76
C VAL A 54 5.43 3.23 0.27
N LEU A 55 4.81 4.31 -0.17
CA LEU A 55 5.04 4.87 -1.50
C LEU A 55 5.72 6.22 -1.32
N SER A 56 6.94 6.36 -1.83
CA SER A 56 7.69 7.60 -1.73
C SER A 56 7.78 8.30 -3.08
N PHE A 57 7.82 9.62 -3.03
CA PHE A 57 7.88 10.47 -4.22
C PHE A 57 9.23 11.18 -4.30
N ASP A 58 9.57 11.67 -5.50
CA ASP A 58 10.87 12.31 -5.75
C ASP A 58 11.06 13.58 -4.92
N ASN A 59 9.97 14.24 -4.52
CA ASN A 59 10.01 15.43 -3.68
C ASN A 59 10.20 15.14 -2.17
N GLY A 60 10.29 13.87 -1.80
CA GLY A 60 10.45 13.46 -0.39
C GLY A 60 9.15 13.15 0.34
N ASP A 61 8.00 13.41 -0.25
CA ASP A 61 6.71 13.06 0.35
C ASP A 61 6.51 11.54 0.34
N THR A 62 5.74 11.04 1.30
CA THR A 62 5.43 9.60 1.40
C THR A 62 3.95 9.38 1.71
N LEU A 63 3.44 8.23 1.25
CA LEU A 63 2.16 7.67 1.67
C LEU A 63 2.45 6.37 2.39
N THR A 64 1.92 6.20 3.59
CA THR A 64 2.29 5.09 4.48
C THR A 64 1.14 4.16 4.83
N SER A 65 -0.04 4.38 4.27
CA SER A 65 -1.19 3.50 4.46
C SER A 65 -1.61 2.85 3.15
N THR A 66 -2.14 1.63 3.23
CA THR A 66 -2.68 0.96 2.05
C THR A 66 -3.82 1.77 1.43
N ALA A 67 -4.66 2.38 2.26
CA ALA A 67 -5.78 3.19 1.79
C ALA A 67 -5.29 4.42 1.01
N GLY A 68 -4.31 5.15 1.54
CA GLY A 68 -3.74 6.33 0.88
C GLY A 68 -3.05 5.98 -0.43
N ILE A 69 -2.27 4.90 -0.42
CA ILE A 69 -1.55 4.46 -1.61
C ILE A 69 -2.53 4.04 -2.71
N ARG A 70 -3.55 3.24 -2.37
CA ARG A 70 -4.56 2.81 -3.35
C ARG A 70 -5.33 4.00 -3.92
N SER A 71 -5.72 4.92 -3.06
CA SER A 71 -6.46 6.10 -3.50
C SER A 71 -5.64 6.95 -4.48
N TYR A 72 -4.35 7.14 -4.18
CA TYR A 72 -3.45 7.87 -5.06
C TYR A 72 -3.28 7.15 -6.41
N LEU A 73 -3.01 5.83 -6.38
CA LEU A 73 -2.80 5.06 -7.61
C LEU A 73 -4.05 4.97 -8.47
N GLU A 74 -5.22 4.87 -7.84
CA GLU A 74 -6.50 4.87 -8.57
C GLU A 74 -6.71 6.19 -9.31
N ALA A 75 -6.40 7.31 -8.68
CA ALA A 75 -6.54 8.63 -9.29
C ALA A 75 -5.49 8.88 -10.37
N LYS A 76 -4.25 8.43 -10.13
CA LYS A 76 -3.13 8.65 -11.05
C LYS A 76 -3.23 7.76 -12.29
N TYR A 77 -3.74 6.54 -12.16
CA TYR A 77 -3.84 5.54 -13.22
C TYR A 77 -5.28 5.06 -13.37
N PRO A 78 -6.18 5.91 -13.93
CA PRO A 78 -7.61 5.61 -13.97
C PRO A 78 -8.05 4.64 -15.07
N ASP A 79 -7.17 4.25 -15.99
CA ASP A 79 -7.53 3.45 -17.17
C ASP A 79 -8.07 2.07 -16.80
N ILE A 80 -7.60 1.48 -15.70
CA ILE A 80 -8.08 0.21 -15.18
C ILE A 80 -8.64 0.48 -13.78
N PRO A 81 -9.95 0.81 -13.67
CA PRO A 81 -10.52 1.16 -12.36
C PRO A 81 -10.69 -0.09 -11.49
N LEU A 82 -10.13 -0.06 -10.28
CA LEU A 82 -10.20 -1.17 -9.32
C LEU A 82 -11.02 -0.82 -8.08
N MET A 83 -11.43 0.47 -7.92
CA MET A 83 -12.20 0.93 -6.77
C MET A 83 -13.58 1.42 -7.16
N GLY A 84 -14.08 0.96 -8.32
CA GLY A 84 -15.39 1.30 -8.82
C GLY A 84 -15.39 2.47 -9.80
N ARG A 85 -16.42 2.51 -10.64
CA ARG A 85 -16.61 3.56 -11.65
C ARG A 85 -17.72 4.53 -11.26
N THR A 86 -18.78 4.02 -10.65
CA THR A 86 -19.92 4.84 -10.22
C THR A 86 -19.80 5.17 -8.74
N ASP A 87 -20.56 6.16 -8.29
CA ASP A 87 -20.58 6.54 -6.88
C ASP A 87 -20.99 5.36 -6.00
N ASP A 88 -22.01 4.60 -6.43
CA ASP A 88 -22.46 3.41 -5.71
C ASP A 88 -21.39 2.35 -5.61
N GLU A 89 -20.73 2.05 -6.72
CA GLU A 89 -19.63 1.07 -6.73
C GLU A 89 -18.47 1.48 -5.82
N LYS A 90 -18.08 2.76 -5.90
CA LYS A 90 -17.01 3.30 -5.07
C LYS A 90 -17.30 3.16 -3.59
N GLY A 91 -18.53 3.48 -3.20
CA GLY A 91 -18.96 3.37 -1.80
C GLY A 91 -18.97 1.93 -1.32
N LYS A 92 -19.53 1.01 -2.10
CA LYS A 92 -19.61 -0.40 -1.75
C LYS A 92 -18.24 -1.05 -1.65
N ILE A 93 -17.35 -0.74 -2.59
CA ILE A 93 -15.99 -1.28 -2.58
C ILE A 93 -15.21 -0.76 -1.37
N ALA A 94 -15.30 0.53 -1.08
CA ALA A 94 -14.62 1.10 0.07
C ALA A 94 -15.12 0.51 1.39
N ASP A 95 -16.43 0.29 1.51
CA ASP A 95 -17.04 -0.32 2.69
C ASP A 95 -16.57 -1.76 2.87
N LEU A 96 -16.54 -2.53 1.78
CA LEU A 96 -16.05 -3.91 1.81
C LEU A 96 -14.58 -3.98 2.20
N GLN A 97 -13.76 -3.10 1.66
CA GLN A 97 -12.33 -3.05 2.00
C GLN A 97 -12.11 -2.73 3.48
N TRP A 98 -12.86 -1.78 4.02
CA TRP A 98 -12.79 -1.45 5.44
C TRP A 98 -13.12 -2.66 6.32
N ARG A 99 -14.17 -3.40 5.97
CA ARG A 99 -14.57 -4.60 6.71
C ARG A 99 -13.50 -5.68 6.65
N ILE A 100 -12.92 -5.91 5.47
CA ILE A 100 -11.85 -6.89 5.31
C ILE A 100 -10.62 -6.49 6.14
N GLU A 101 -10.27 -5.22 6.14
CA GLU A 101 -9.12 -4.72 6.90
C GLU A 101 -9.34 -4.86 8.41
N MET A 102 -10.52 -4.52 8.89
CA MET A 102 -10.81 -4.58 10.32
C MET A 102 -11.02 -6.00 10.82
N GLU A 103 -11.78 -6.82 10.10
CA GLU A 103 -12.14 -8.16 10.53
C GLU A 103 -11.07 -9.19 10.17
N GLY A 104 -10.46 -9.05 8.98
CA GLY A 104 -9.49 -10.01 8.47
C GLY A 104 -8.07 -9.73 8.91
N LEU A 105 -7.57 -8.54 8.61
CA LEU A 105 -6.16 -8.21 8.85
C LEU A 105 -5.85 -8.09 10.33
N MET A 106 -6.72 -7.48 11.10
CA MET A 106 -6.51 -7.36 12.56
C MET A 106 -6.56 -8.71 13.25
N ALA A 107 -7.41 -9.62 12.78
CA ALA A 107 -7.42 -10.99 13.29
C ALA A 107 -6.10 -11.72 13.00
N MET A 108 -5.46 -11.43 11.88
CA MET A 108 -4.17 -12.03 11.53
C MET A 108 -3.01 -11.49 12.36
N SER A 109 -3.14 -10.28 12.90
CA SER A 109 -2.06 -9.65 13.68
C SER A 109 -2.10 -10.03 15.16
N GLU A 110 -3.15 -10.70 15.60
CA GLU A 110 -3.26 -11.26 16.96
C GLU A 110 -2.54 -12.60 17.03
#